data_aa7cc9a4e31c257198b7ac091937dc84
#
_entry.id   aa7cc9a4e31c257198b7ac091937dc84
#
_cell.length_a   1.000
_cell.length_b   1.000
_cell.length_c   1.000
_cell.angle_alpha   90.00
_cell.angle_beta   90.00
_cell.angle_gamma   90.00
#
_symmetry.space_group_name_H-M   'P 1'
#
loop_
_entity.id
_entity.type
_entity.pdbx_description
1 polymer ?
#
loop_
_entity_poly.entity_id
_entity_poly.type
_entity_poly.pdbx_seq_one_letter_code
_entity_poly.pdbx_strand_id
1 'polypeptide(L)'
;MTIELFRNDSYLKEHNTIISEIVSEGLVLNETIFYPEGGGQPGDDGSITVDNQTININGTKYIDNKLVHLVENIDGLNKNEQVKLNLNWLKRYSHMKVHTSLHLLCSIIPFPVTGGSIGDARGRLDFDLESKPDKEDVLNKINRLIDKDYSIYISSITDKELDENPELVRTMAVKPPRGSGQIRTVSYTHLTLPTKQDV
;
A
#
# COMPACT_ATOMS: atom_id res chain seq x y z
N MET A 1 7.20 1.77 -18.71
CA MET A 1 6.91 1.35 -17.31
C MET A 1 6.40 2.57 -16.58
N THR A 2 5.32 2.48 -15.83
CA THR A 2 4.74 3.59 -15.04
C THR A 2 5.66 3.93 -13.86
N ILE A 3 5.90 5.22 -13.61
CA ILE A 3 6.62 5.68 -12.42
C ILE A 3 5.63 5.76 -11.25
N GLU A 4 5.94 5.06 -10.18
CA GLU A 4 5.07 4.88 -9.01
C GLU A 4 5.39 5.93 -7.93
N LEU A 5 4.81 7.12 -8.05
CA LEU A 5 5.10 8.27 -7.18
C LEU A 5 4.70 8.02 -5.72
N PHE A 6 3.67 7.21 -5.48
CA PHE A 6 3.22 6.83 -4.14
C PHE A 6 4.30 6.13 -3.30
N ARG A 7 5.35 5.56 -3.94
CA ARG A 7 6.49 4.96 -3.23
C ARG A 7 7.38 6.00 -2.57
N ASN A 8 7.48 7.18 -3.18
CA ASN A 8 8.29 8.28 -2.66
C ASN A 8 7.49 9.17 -1.71
N ASP A 9 6.24 9.47 -2.09
CA ASP A 9 5.31 10.25 -1.27
C ASP A 9 3.90 9.66 -1.33
N SER A 10 3.53 8.93 -0.29
CA SER A 10 2.20 8.32 -0.16
C SER A 10 1.07 9.31 0.17
N TYR A 11 1.40 10.58 0.45
CA TYR A 11 0.45 11.65 0.78
C TYR A 11 0.03 12.50 -0.41
N LEU A 12 0.56 12.25 -1.61
CA LEU A 12 0.13 12.91 -2.84
C LEU A 12 -1.35 12.60 -3.12
N LYS A 13 -2.14 13.66 -3.30
CA LYS A 13 -3.59 13.57 -3.54
C LYS A 13 -3.96 13.87 -4.98
N GLU A 14 -3.14 14.67 -5.66
CA GLU A 14 -3.32 15.12 -7.04
C GLU A 14 -1.99 15.06 -7.78
N HIS A 15 -2.04 14.79 -9.08
CA HIS A 15 -0.86 14.79 -9.94
C HIS A 15 -1.26 14.96 -11.41
N ASN A 16 -0.45 15.66 -12.19
CA ASN A 16 -0.64 15.76 -13.64
C ASN A 16 0.28 14.75 -14.33
N THR A 17 -0.28 13.95 -15.24
CA THR A 17 0.46 12.91 -15.95
C THR A 17 -0.04 12.79 -17.39
N ILE A 18 0.42 11.78 -18.10
CA ILE A 18 0.08 11.52 -19.50
C ILE A 18 -0.41 10.08 -19.64
N ILE A 19 -1.45 9.85 -20.43
CA ILE A 19 -1.88 8.51 -20.84
C ILE A 19 -0.82 7.89 -21.73
N SER A 20 -0.13 6.85 -21.24
CA SER A 20 0.89 6.15 -22.03
C SER A 20 0.31 5.07 -22.93
N GLU A 21 -0.79 4.45 -22.48
CA GLU A 21 -1.47 3.38 -23.22
C GLU A 21 -2.93 3.29 -22.77
N ILE A 22 -3.81 2.89 -23.68
CA ILE A 22 -5.20 2.56 -23.40
C ILE A 22 -5.36 1.04 -23.64
N VAL A 23 -5.89 0.35 -22.66
CA VAL A 23 -6.16 -1.10 -22.68
C VAL A 23 -7.65 -1.35 -22.49
N SER A 24 -8.11 -2.57 -22.72
CA SER A 24 -9.55 -2.93 -22.60
C SER A 24 -10.13 -2.63 -21.20
N GLU A 25 -9.31 -2.75 -20.15
CA GLU A 25 -9.74 -2.57 -18.77
C GLU A 25 -9.56 -1.13 -18.25
N GLY A 26 -8.85 -0.28 -19.01
CA GLY A 26 -8.62 1.10 -18.57
C GLY A 26 -7.34 1.74 -19.11
N LEU A 27 -6.64 2.48 -18.25
CA LEU A 27 -5.54 3.36 -18.64
C LEU A 27 -4.23 2.96 -17.98
N VAL A 28 -3.16 3.00 -18.75
CA VAL A 28 -1.77 2.98 -18.26
C VAL A 28 -1.24 4.40 -18.35
N LEU A 29 -0.64 4.90 -17.28
CA LEU A 29 -0.13 6.26 -17.17
C LEU A 29 1.40 6.27 -17.11
N ASN A 30 2.02 7.39 -17.51
CA ASN A 30 3.47 7.57 -17.36
C ASN A 30 3.88 7.60 -15.89
N GLU A 31 3.10 8.30 -15.07
CA GLU A 31 3.32 8.45 -13.63
C GLU A 31 2.00 8.27 -12.90
N THR A 32 2.03 7.72 -11.69
CA THR A 32 0.82 7.54 -10.89
C THR A 32 1.05 7.74 -9.40
N ILE A 33 0.03 8.30 -8.74
CA ILE A 33 -0.10 8.39 -7.29
C ILE A 33 -1.00 7.28 -6.72
N PHE A 34 -1.61 6.47 -7.59
CA PHE A 34 -2.55 5.40 -7.21
C PHE A 34 -1.80 4.13 -6.88
N TYR A 35 -2.01 3.61 -5.69
CA TYR A 35 -1.49 2.32 -5.24
C TYR A 35 -2.24 1.17 -5.94
N PRO A 36 -1.56 0.22 -6.58
CA PRO A 36 -2.21 -0.95 -7.16
C PRO A 36 -2.58 -1.98 -6.11
N GLU A 37 -3.66 -2.72 -6.34
CA GLU A 37 -4.04 -3.85 -5.50
C GLU A 37 -2.86 -4.81 -5.29
N GLY A 38 -2.58 -5.12 -4.03
CA GLY A 38 -1.49 -6.02 -3.68
C GLY A 38 -1.34 -6.22 -2.18
N GLY A 39 -0.75 -7.37 -1.80
CA GLY A 39 -0.44 -7.69 -0.39
C GLY A 39 -1.62 -7.70 0.56
N GLY A 40 -2.84 -7.93 0.06
CA GLY A 40 -4.06 -7.89 0.87
C GLY A 40 -4.67 -6.50 1.02
N GLN A 41 -4.10 -5.47 0.37
CA GLN A 41 -4.67 -4.13 0.32
C GLN A 41 -5.35 -3.91 -1.04
N PRO A 42 -6.58 -3.37 -1.07
CA PRO A 42 -7.25 -2.96 -2.30
C PRO A 42 -6.46 -1.88 -3.04
N GLY A 43 -6.57 -1.87 -4.35
CA GLY A 43 -6.09 -0.76 -5.16
C GLY A 43 -6.87 0.52 -4.89
N ASP A 44 -6.19 1.65 -5.08
CA ASP A 44 -6.82 2.95 -4.94
C ASP A 44 -7.85 3.22 -6.01
N ASP A 45 -8.82 4.01 -5.65
CA ASP A 45 -9.81 4.62 -6.53
C ASP A 45 -9.73 6.15 -6.49
N GLY A 46 -10.47 6.80 -7.38
CA GLY A 46 -10.51 8.24 -7.50
C GLY A 46 -11.02 8.68 -8.86
N SER A 47 -10.36 9.66 -9.48
CA SER A 47 -10.76 10.13 -10.81
C SER A 47 -9.57 10.68 -11.60
N ILE A 48 -9.76 10.76 -12.91
CA ILE A 48 -8.97 11.59 -13.83
C ILE A 48 -9.83 12.73 -14.36
N THR A 49 -9.20 13.87 -14.64
CA THR A 49 -9.83 14.98 -15.33
C THR A 49 -9.09 15.23 -16.64
N VAL A 50 -9.85 15.26 -17.74
CA VAL A 50 -9.40 15.52 -19.12
C VAL A 50 -10.35 16.55 -19.71
N ASP A 51 -9.86 17.66 -20.28
CA ASP A 51 -10.67 18.67 -20.95
C ASP A 51 -11.95 19.07 -20.18
N ASN A 52 -11.85 19.24 -18.86
CA ASN A 52 -12.97 19.54 -17.94
C ASN A 52 -13.99 18.38 -17.76
N GLN A 53 -13.72 17.21 -18.30
CA GLN A 53 -14.50 16.00 -18.01
C GLN A 53 -13.84 15.21 -16.91
N THR A 54 -14.63 14.69 -15.97
CA THR A 54 -14.16 13.85 -14.89
C THR A 54 -14.59 12.40 -15.14
N ILE A 55 -13.64 11.49 -15.15
CA ILE A 55 -13.85 10.05 -15.34
C ILE A 55 -13.41 9.34 -14.07
N ASN A 56 -14.27 8.45 -13.56
CA ASN A 56 -13.96 7.70 -12.35
C ASN A 56 -12.95 6.58 -12.61
N ILE A 57 -12.00 6.45 -11.69
CA ILE A 57 -11.12 5.29 -11.57
C ILE A 57 -11.69 4.41 -10.46
N ASN A 58 -12.18 3.22 -10.81
CA ASN A 58 -12.86 2.31 -9.90
C ASN A 58 -11.90 1.40 -9.12
N GLY A 59 -10.62 1.46 -9.44
CA GLY A 59 -9.56 0.71 -8.80
C GLY A 59 -8.27 0.75 -9.62
N THR A 60 -7.20 0.24 -9.03
CA THR A 60 -5.88 0.20 -9.66
C THR A 60 -5.25 -1.17 -9.39
N LYS A 61 -4.73 -1.84 -10.41
CA LYS A 61 -4.09 -3.14 -10.27
C LYS A 61 -3.07 -3.41 -11.38
N TYR A 62 -2.24 -4.42 -11.19
CA TYR A 62 -1.40 -4.93 -12.27
C TYR A 62 -2.17 -5.91 -13.15
N ILE A 63 -2.10 -5.70 -14.48
CA ILE A 63 -2.59 -6.61 -15.52
C ILE A 63 -1.44 -6.76 -16.53
N ASP A 64 -1.01 -7.98 -16.81
CA ASP A 64 0.11 -8.29 -17.72
C ASP A 64 1.37 -7.43 -17.46
N ASN A 65 1.75 -7.29 -16.19
CA ASN A 65 2.86 -6.46 -15.72
C ASN A 65 2.72 -4.95 -16.00
N LYS A 66 1.53 -4.46 -16.36
CA LYS A 66 1.22 -3.04 -16.50
C LYS A 66 0.37 -2.59 -15.32
N LEU A 67 0.66 -1.42 -14.76
CA LEU A 67 -0.18 -0.79 -13.76
C LEU A 67 -1.36 -0.12 -14.46
N VAL A 68 -2.56 -0.68 -14.30
CA VAL A 68 -3.78 -0.27 -14.99
C VAL A 68 -4.74 0.40 -14.01
N HIS A 69 -5.19 1.60 -14.39
CA HIS A 69 -6.25 2.34 -13.72
C HIS A 69 -7.57 1.94 -14.38
N LEU A 70 -8.42 1.26 -13.62
CA LEU A 70 -9.67 0.69 -14.11
C LEU A 70 -10.71 1.80 -14.33
N VAL A 71 -11.15 1.95 -15.56
CA VAL A 71 -12.21 2.87 -15.96
C VAL A 71 -13.28 2.14 -16.75
N GLU A 72 -14.56 2.50 -16.57
CA GLU A 72 -15.68 1.83 -17.26
C GLU A 72 -15.81 2.28 -18.71
N ASN A 73 -15.50 3.53 -18.99
CA ASN A 73 -15.59 4.09 -20.34
C ASN A 73 -14.30 4.83 -20.70
N ILE A 74 -13.70 4.40 -21.79
CA ILE A 74 -12.48 4.98 -22.36
C ILE A 74 -12.75 5.80 -23.63
N ASP A 75 -14.02 5.97 -24.03
CA ASP A 75 -14.39 6.70 -25.22
C ASP A 75 -13.94 8.15 -25.16
N GLY A 76 -13.33 8.63 -26.20
CA GLY A 76 -12.81 10.00 -26.31
C GLY A 76 -11.44 10.22 -25.69
N LEU A 77 -10.89 9.23 -24.96
CA LEU A 77 -9.53 9.33 -24.42
C LEU A 77 -8.50 8.95 -25.48
N ASN A 78 -7.36 9.64 -25.45
CA ASN A 78 -6.32 9.40 -26.42
C ASN A 78 -4.96 9.15 -25.74
N LYS A 79 -4.15 8.31 -26.38
CA LYS A 79 -2.75 8.16 -26.00
C LYS A 79 -2.02 9.51 -26.12
N ASN A 80 -1.11 9.78 -25.21
CA ASN A 80 -0.33 11.02 -25.05
C ASN A 80 -1.17 12.24 -24.58
N GLU A 81 -2.40 12.03 -24.18
CA GLU A 81 -3.25 13.06 -23.61
C GLU A 81 -2.84 13.36 -22.16
N GLN A 82 -2.83 14.64 -21.81
CA GLN A 82 -2.56 15.10 -20.45
C GLN A 82 -3.80 14.93 -19.58
N VAL A 83 -3.61 14.39 -18.39
CA VAL A 83 -4.67 14.15 -17.42
C VAL A 83 -4.26 14.61 -16.05
N LYS A 84 -5.23 15.07 -15.25
CA LYS A 84 -5.05 15.35 -13.84
C LYS A 84 -5.63 14.20 -13.02
N LEU A 85 -4.82 13.59 -12.19
CA LEU A 85 -5.21 12.57 -11.22
C LEU A 85 -5.77 13.21 -9.97
N ASN A 86 -6.86 12.65 -9.43
CA ASN A 86 -7.43 13.03 -8.14
C ASN A 86 -7.71 11.74 -7.35
N LEU A 87 -6.95 11.53 -6.29
CA LEU A 87 -7.03 10.34 -5.44
C LEU A 87 -8.22 10.44 -4.49
N ASN A 88 -8.95 9.35 -4.25
CA ASN A 88 -9.89 9.23 -3.12
C ASN A 88 -9.09 9.18 -1.81
N TRP A 89 -8.69 10.35 -1.33
CA TRP A 89 -7.83 10.49 -0.17
C TRP A 89 -8.42 9.89 1.12
N LEU A 90 -9.73 10.01 1.31
CA LEU A 90 -10.37 9.49 2.53
C LEU A 90 -10.20 7.98 2.63
N LYS A 91 -10.36 7.28 1.51
CA LYS A 91 -10.19 5.83 1.43
C LYS A 91 -8.72 5.42 1.57
N ARG A 92 -7.82 6.07 0.83
CA ARG A 92 -6.36 5.85 0.95
C ARG A 92 -5.91 6.02 2.41
N TYR A 93 -6.27 7.12 3.04
CA TYR A 93 -5.85 7.40 4.41
C TYR A 93 -6.45 6.42 5.41
N SER A 94 -7.67 5.92 5.17
CA SER A 94 -8.26 4.83 5.94
C SER A 94 -7.42 3.55 5.83
N HIS A 95 -7.03 3.16 4.61
CA HIS A 95 -6.17 1.99 4.39
C HIS A 95 -4.80 2.16 5.07
N MET A 96 -4.18 3.34 4.97
CA MET A 96 -2.90 3.63 5.64
C MET A 96 -3.00 3.46 7.17
N LYS A 97 -4.06 3.98 7.80
CA LYS A 97 -4.29 3.82 9.24
C LYS A 97 -4.49 2.35 9.64
N VAL A 98 -5.29 1.62 8.87
CA VAL A 98 -5.50 0.18 9.10
C VAL A 98 -4.18 -0.56 8.96
N HIS A 99 -3.41 -0.32 7.90
CA HIS A 99 -2.12 -0.96 7.66
C HIS A 99 -1.15 -0.73 8.83
N THR A 100 -1.01 0.52 9.27
CA THR A 100 -0.20 0.88 10.44
C THR A 100 -0.68 0.13 11.69
N SER A 101 -2.00 0.07 11.93
CA SER A 101 -2.56 -0.65 13.08
C SER A 101 -2.25 -2.15 13.03
N LEU A 102 -2.25 -2.77 11.85
CA LEU A 102 -1.86 -4.18 11.69
C LEU A 102 -0.38 -4.40 12.01
N HIS A 103 0.52 -3.48 11.64
CA HIS A 103 1.91 -3.54 12.04
C HIS A 103 2.10 -3.38 13.55
N LEU A 104 1.38 -2.45 14.19
CA LEU A 104 1.37 -2.34 15.64
C LEU A 104 0.90 -3.63 16.31
N LEU A 105 -0.13 -4.28 15.74
CA LEU A 105 -0.61 -5.57 16.24
C LEU A 105 0.45 -6.68 16.13
N CYS A 106 1.20 -6.73 15.02
CA CYS A 106 2.34 -7.64 14.86
C CYS A 106 3.43 -7.43 15.93
N SER A 107 3.61 -6.22 16.43
CA SER A 107 4.58 -5.95 17.49
C SER A 107 4.12 -6.44 18.87
N ILE A 108 2.79 -6.51 19.09
CA ILE A 108 2.18 -6.95 20.35
C ILE A 108 2.06 -8.49 20.40
N ILE A 109 1.77 -9.11 19.25
CA ILE A 109 1.60 -10.55 19.10
C ILE A 109 2.83 -11.11 18.38
N PRO A 110 3.85 -11.63 19.11
CA PRO A 110 5.14 -12.02 18.54
C PRO A 110 5.10 -13.42 17.90
N PHE A 111 4.08 -13.69 17.09
CA PHE A 111 3.90 -14.95 16.38
C PHE A 111 3.90 -14.74 14.86
N PRO A 112 4.22 -15.77 14.06
CA PRO A 112 4.21 -15.66 12.61
C PRO A 112 2.82 -15.29 12.06
N VAL A 113 2.81 -14.41 11.06
CA VAL A 113 1.59 -14.03 10.34
C VAL A 113 1.40 -14.95 9.15
N THR A 114 0.27 -15.65 9.11
CA THR A 114 -0.09 -16.61 8.05
C THR A 114 -0.96 -15.97 6.96
N GLY A 115 -1.62 -14.87 7.25
CA GLY A 115 -2.47 -14.15 6.30
C GLY A 115 -2.93 -12.81 6.83
N GLY A 116 -3.50 -11.99 5.95
CA GLY A 116 -4.07 -10.70 6.33
C GLY A 116 -4.80 -10.03 5.18
N SER A 117 -5.63 -9.07 5.54
CA SER A 117 -6.32 -8.22 4.57
C SER A 117 -6.61 -6.84 5.15
N ILE A 118 -6.61 -5.84 4.28
CA ILE A 118 -6.96 -4.44 4.56
C ILE A 118 -8.24 -4.12 3.80
N GLY A 119 -9.16 -3.42 4.43
CA GLY A 119 -10.38 -2.91 3.82
C GLY A 119 -10.74 -1.57 4.43
N ASP A 120 -11.92 -1.04 4.06
CA ASP A 120 -12.38 0.24 4.56
C ASP A 120 -12.60 0.19 6.09
N ALA A 121 -11.78 0.95 6.82
CA ALA A 121 -11.77 1.07 8.27
C ALA A 121 -11.70 -0.27 9.04
N ARG A 122 -11.23 -1.35 8.40
CA ARG A 122 -11.07 -2.67 9.02
C ARG A 122 -9.89 -3.41 8.43
N GLY A 123 -9.23 -4.23 9.25
CA GLY A 123 -8.18 -5.13 8.83
C GLY A 123 -8.30 -6.48 9.51
N ARG A 124 -7.63 -7.47 8.95
CA ARG A 124 -7.50 -8.80 9.52
C ARG A 124 -6.05 -9.24 9.46
N LEU A 125 -5.57 -9.86 10.53
CA LEU A 125 -4.34 -10.64 10.55
C LEU A 125 -4.64 -12.02 11.10
N ASP A 126 -4.09 -13.02 10.47
CA ASP A 126 -4.14 -14.40 10.88
C ASP A 126 -2.76 -14.77 11.41
N PHE A 127 -2.70 -15.27 12.65
CA PHE A 127 -1.46 -15.67 13.30
C PHE A 127 -1.43 -17.18 13.51
N ASP A 128 -0.24 -17.76 13.49
CA ASP A 128 -0.01 -19.15 13.89
C ASP A 128 0.11 -19.19 15.42
N LEU A 129 -1.01 -19.46 16.08
CA LEU A 129 -1.15 -19.43 17.55
C LEU A 129 -1.66 -20.76 18.09
N GLU A 130 -1.04 -21.25 19.16
CA GLU A 130 -1.57 -22.40 19.91
C GLU A 130 -2.83 -22.04 20.71
N SER A 131 -2.92 -20.79 21.19
CA SER A 131 -4.07 -20.30 21.97
C SER A 131 -4.37 -18.84 21.66
N LYS A 132 -5.64 -18.44 21.79
CA LYS A 132 -6.04 -17.05 21.57
C LYS A 132 -5.44 -16.14 22.65
N PRO A 133 -4.83 -15.01 22.27
CA PRO A 133 -4.38 -14.01 23.24
C PRO A 133 -5.58 -13.36 23.94
N ASP A 134 -5.34 -12.86 25.14
CA ASP A 134 -6.34 -12.10 25.87
C ASP A 134 -6.68 -10.81 25.12
N LYS A 135 -7.96 -10.63 24.81
CA LYS A 135 -8.44 -9.51 24.00
C LYS A 135 -8.24 -8.16 24.69
N GLU A 136 -8.44 -8.09 26.00
CA GLU A 136 -8.31 -6.85 26.76
C GLU A 136 -6.85 -6.45 26.87
N ASP A 137 -5.95 -7.38 27.10
CA ASP A 137 -4.51 -7.15 27.15
C ASP A 137 -4.01 -6.61 25.81
N VAL A 138 -4.41 -7.24 24.68
CA VAL A 138 -4.05 -6.75 23.32
C VAL A 138 -4.60 -5.36 23.09
N LEU A 139 -5.87 -5.09 23.43
CA LEU A 139 -6.50 -3.79 23.26
C LEU A 139 -5.78 -2.71 24.08
N ASN A 140 -5.44 -3.00 25.33
CA ASN A 140 -4.72 -2.06 26.18
C ASN A 140 -3.31 -1.76 25.65
N LYS A 141 -2.61 -2.78 25.13
CA LYS A 141 -1.28 -2.61 24.54
C LYS A 141 -1.30 -1.76 23.26
N ILE A 142 -2.26 -2.02 22.36
CA ILE A 142 -2.35 -1.23 21.10
C ILE A 142 -2.73 0.22 21.38
N ASN A 143 -3.68 0.46 22.29
CA ASN A 143 -4.05 1.83 22.68
C ASN A 143 -2.87 2.60 23.28
N ARG A 144 -2.06 1.96 24.13
CA ARG A 144 -0.83 2.58 24.67
C ARG A 144 0.17 2.95 23.57
N LEU A 145 0.28 2.17 22.50
CA LEU A 145 1.16 2.50 21.36
C LEU A 145 0.59 3.68 20.56
N ILE A 146 -0.73 3.72 20.36
CA ILE A 146 -1.42 4.84 19.69
C ILE A 146 -1.26 6.13 20.51
N ASP A 147 -1.48 6.08 21.82
CA ASP A 147 -1.37 7.23 22.71
C ASP A 147 0.05 7.82 22.78
N LYS A 148 1.07 7.00 22.55
CA LYS A 148 2.45 7.45 22.52
C LYS A 148 2.83 8.23 21.26
N ASP A 149 2.01 8.16 20.21
CA ASP A 149 2.18 8.91 18.95
C ASP A 149 3.63 8.89 18.43
N TYR A 150 4.21 7.71 18.34
CA TYR A 150 5.58 7.55 17.88
C TYR A 150 5.77 8.01 16.44
N SER A 151 6.82 8.77 16.19
CA SER A 151 7.24 9.11 14.83
C SER A 151 7.56 7.85 14.02
N ILE A 152 7.10 7.83 12.78
CA ILE A 152 7.37 6.76 11.83
C ILE A 152 8.54 7.18 10.95
N TYR A 153 9.56 6.34 10.88
CA TYR A 153 10.72 6.55 10.01
C TYR A 153 10.71 5.50 8.89
N ILE A 154 10.86 6.00 7.68
CA ILE A 154 10.99 5.16 6.49
C ILE A 154 12.46 5.10 6.12
N SER A 155 12.99 3.89 5.96
CA SER A 155 14.34 3.63 5.50
C SER A 155 14.32 2.49 4.49
N SER A 156 15.46 2.19 3.89
CA SER A 156 15.62 1.02 3.03
C SER A 156 16.85 0.23 3.46
N ILE A 157 16.77 -1.07 3.31
CA ILE A 157 17.86 -2.02 3.52
C ILE A 157 18.11 -2.79 2.22
N THR A 158 19.32 -3.29 2.06
CA THR A 158 19.68 -4.16 0.94
C THR A 158 19.19 -5.59 1.15
N ASP A 159 19.11 -6.36 0.06
CA ASP A 159 18.83 -7.82 0.15
C ASP A 159 19.80 -8.52 1.09
N LYS A 160 21.09 -8.13 1.10
CA LYS A 160 22.12 -8.68 1.97
C LYS A 160 21.85 -8.39 3.45
N GLU A 161 21.50 -7.14 3.78
CA GLU A 161 21.16 -6.77 5.15
C GLU A 161 19.91 -7.49 5.66
N LEU A 162 18.94 -7.77 4.77
CA LEU A 162 17.78 -8.57 5.12
C LEU A 162 18.17 -10.04 5.39
N ASP A 163 19.08 -10.60 4.59
CA ASP A 163 19.57 -11.98 4.79
C ASP A 163 20.35 -12.14 6.10
N GLU A 164 21.04 -11.08 6.53
CA GLU A 164 21.75 -11.02 7.82
C GLU A 164 20.80 -10.82 9.02
N ASN A 165 19.56 -10.34 8.77
CA ASN A 165 18.55 -10.08 9.81
C ASN A 165 17.19 -10.71 9.45
N PRO A 166 17.11 -12.05 9.35
CA PRO A 166 15.90 -12.76 8.91
C PRO A 166 14.69 -12.55 9.84
N GLU A 167 14.92 -12.19 11.10
CA GLU A 167 13.87 -11.88 12.09
C GLU A 167 13.05 -10.65 11.75
N LEU A 168 13.53 -9.79 10.84
CA LEU A 168 12.76 -8.67 10.32
C LEU A 168 11.55 -9.15 9.50
N VAL A 169 11.60 -10.34 8.90
CA VAL A 169 10.51 -10.91 8.09
C VAL A 169 9.60 -11.76 8.98
N ARG A 170 8.47 -11.21 9.39
CA ARG A 170 7.48 -11.90 10.23
C ARG A 170 6.35 -12.59 9.44
N THR A 171 6.24 -12.34 8.14
CA THR A 171 5.19 -12.91 7.29
C THR A 171 5.66 -14.22 6.66
N MET A 172 4.93 -15.32 6.88
CA MET A 172 5.24 -16.62 6.28
C MET A 172 4.82 -16.71 4.82
N ALA A 173 3.63 -16.19 4.50
CA ALA A 173 3.02 -16.33 3.17
C ALA A 173 3.51 -15.28 2.16
N VAL A 174 4.00 -14.13 2.62
CA VAL A 174 4.37 -13.01 1.77
C VAL A 174 5.79 -12.56 2.09
N LYS A 175 6.71 -12.89 1.21
CA LYS A 175 8.11 -12.45 1.34
C LYS A 175 8.26 -11.01 0.80
N PRO A 176 9.15 -10.19 1.40
CA PRO A 176 9.51 -8.88 0.83
C PRO A 176 9.94 -9.02 -0.63
N PRO A 177 9.65 -8.02 -1.49
CA PRO A 177 10.14 -8.04 -2.88
C PRO A 177 11.67 -8.06 -2.88
N ARG A 178 12.24 -8.94 -3.70
CA ARG A 178 13.70 -9.05 -3.87
C ARG A 178 14.10 -8.68 -5.28
N GLY A 179 15.36 -8.28 -5.45
CA GLY A 179 15.92 -8.00 -6.77
C GLY A 179 15.79 -6.55 -7.24
N SER A 180 15.14 -5.67 -6.45
CA SER A 180 15.17 -4.22 -6.68
C SER A 180 16.40 -3.54 -6.09
N GLY A 181 17.23 -4.29 -5.35
CA GLY A 181 18.43 -3.79 -4.67
C GLY A 181 18.14 -3.06 -3.35
N GLN A 182 16.91 -2.67 -3.11
CA GLN A 182 16.49 -1.99 -1.86
C GLN A 182 15.12 -2.47 -1.42
N ILE A 183 15.00 -2.77 -0.13
CA ILE A 183 13.77 -3.18 0.53
C ILE A 183 13.38 -2.09 1.52
N ARG A 184 12.20 -1.53 1.34
CA ARG A 184 11.68 -0.49 2.23
C ARG A 184 11.40 -1.07 3.61
N THR A 185 11.85 -0.37 4.63
CA THR A 185 11.60 -0.69 6.05
C THR A 185 10.91 0.47 6.73
N VAL A 186 10.03 0.16 7.67
CA VAL A 186 9.35 1.15 8.51
C VAL A 186 9.71 0.90 9.95
N SER A 187 10.22 1.92 10.62
CA SER A 187 10.59 1.89 12.03
C SER A 187 9.70 2.81 12.85
N TYR A 188 9.16 2.29 13.93
CA TYR A 188 8.45 3.06 14.97
C TYR A 188 9.39 3.18 16.17
N THR A 189 10.20 4.17 16.27
CA THR A 189 11.27 4.50 17.26
C THR A 189 11.96 3.33 18.00
N HIS A 190 11.35 2.15 18.14
CA HIS A 190 11.92 0.94 18.77
C HIS A 190 11.52 -0.37 18.07
N LEU A 191 10.82 -0.30 16.93
CA LEU A 191 10.35 -1.46 16.20
C LEU A 191 10.62 -1.26 14.71
N THR A 192 11.57 -2.00 14.16
CA THR A 192 11.82 -2.02 12.71
C THR A 192 11.08 -3.19 12.11
N LEU A 193 10.19 -2.92 11.16
CA LEU A 193 9.43 -3.94 10.44
C LEU A 193 9.63 -3.72 8.93
N PRO A 194 10.09 -4.73 8.17
CA PRO A 194 10.09 -4.64 6.72
C PRO A 194 8.65 -4.64 6.22
N THR A 195 8.32 -3.70 5.37
CA THR A 195 7.01 -3.63 4.74
C THR A 195 7.12 -4.03 3.28
N LYS A 196 6.22 -4.90 2.82
CA LYS A 196 6.11 -5.24 1.40
C LYS A 196 5.48 -4.10 0.61
N GLN A 197 4.85 -3.15 1.29
CA GLN A 197 4.00 -2.14 0.68
C GLN A 197 4.38 -0.75 1.14
N ASP A 198 4.45 0.14 0.17
CA ASP A 198 4.74 1.55 0.34
C ASP A 198 3.43 2.32 0.57
N VAL A 199 2.83 2.15 1.74
CA VAL A 199 1.64 2.93 2.12
C VAL A 199 1.94 3.76 3.34
#